data_9c45cc4d0bfb78d6c698bfbc7229bce0
#
_entry.id   9c45cc4d0bfb78d6c698bfbc7229bce0
#
_cell.length_a   1.000
_cell.length_b   1.000
_cell.length_c   1.000
_cell.angle_alpha   90.00
_cell.angle_beta   90.00
_cell.angle_gamma   90.00
#
_symmetry.space_group_name_H-M   'P 1'
#
loop_
_entity.id
_entity.type
_entity.pdbx_description
1 polymer ?
#
loop_
_entity_poly.entity_id
_entity_poly.type
_entity_poly.pdbx_seq_one_letter_code
_entity_poly.pdbx_strand_id
1 'polypeptide(L)'
;MNIEVVKSKIHRVRITGSDLNYIGSITIDEDLLEASNIIEGEKVHIVNINNGERFVTYAIKGERKSGDIVLNGPAARKVAKDDMIIIISYASLEFEEAKGFKPSIIFPNENDNSLT
;
A
#
# COMPACT_ATOMS: atom_id res chain seq x y z
N MET A 1 -8.02 0.94 26.83
CA MET A 1 -7.67 2.04 25.89
C MET A 1 -7.17 1.43 24.60
N ASN A 2 -7.80 1.77 23.50
CA ASN A 2 -7.36 1.27 22.19
C ASN A 2 -6.42 2.26 21.52
N ILE A 3 -5.39 1.73 20.86
CA ILE A 3 -4.44 2.53 20.08
C ILE A 3 -4.36 1.97 18.68
N GLU A 4 -3.91 2.79 17.74
CA GLU A 4 -3.64 2.32 16.38
C GLU A 4 -2.17 1.95 16.26
N VAL A 5 -1.92 0.77 15.72
CA VAL A 5 -0.56 0.29 15.47
C VAL A 5 -0.43 -0.12 14.01
N VAL A 6 0.78 -0.17 13.50
CA VAL A 6 1.02 -0.65 12.14
C VAL A 6 0.61 -2.11 12.05
N LYS A 7 -0.31 -2.42 11.14
CA LYS A 7 -0.74 -3.78 10.85
C LYS A 7 0.07 -4.36 9.70
N SER A 8 0.21 -3.58 8.62
CA SER A 8 0.86 -4.03 7.38
C SER A 8 1.63 -2.91 6.74
N LYS A 9 2.73 -3.26 6.07
CA LYS A 9 3.53 -2.26 5.37
C LYS A 9 4.18 -2.90 4.14
N ILE A 10 3.99 -2.27 2.99
CA ILE A 10 4.73 -2.59 1.78
C ILE A 10 5.75 -1.47 1.62
N HIS A 11 7.01 -1.77 1.91
CA HIS A 11 8.05 -0.75 2.00
C HIS A 11 8.76 -0.59 0.66
N ARG A 12 8.52 0.57 0.01
CA ARG A 12 9.20 0.98 -1.22
C ARG A 12 8.82 0.13 -2.43
N VAL A 13 7.67 0.44 -3.00
CA VAL A 13 7.25 -0.10 -4.30
C VAL A 13 7.16 1.04 -5.30
N ARG A 14 7.36 0.70 -6.56
CA ARG A 14 7.38 1.67 -7.66
C ARG A 14 6.00 1.80 -8.28
N ILE A 15 5.55 3.03 -8.49
CA ILE A 15 4.31 3.30 -9.22
C ILE A 15 4.49 2.85 -10.66
N THR A 16 3.58 1.98 -11.16
CA THR A 16 3.63 1.49 -12.53
C THR A 16 2.67 2.22 -13.45
N GLY A 17 1.70 2.94 -12.89
CA GLY A 17 0.77 3.71 -13.68
C GLY A 17 -0.21 4.49 -12.82
N SER A 18 -1.08 5.24 -13.48
CA SER A 18 -2.15 5.98 -12.83
C SER A 18 -3.33 6.10 -13.80
N ASP A 19 -4.55 6.15 -13.25
CA ASP A 19 -5.77 6.27 -14.03
C ASP A 19 -6.70 7.27 -13.35
N LEU A 20 -6.65 8.51 -13.80
CA LEU A 20 -7.42 9.61 -13.22
C LEU A 20 -8.94 9.38 -13.33
N ASN A 21 -9.37 8.66 -14.34
CA ASN A 21 -10.79 8.48 -14.66
C ASN A 21 -11.40 7.20 -14.09
N TYR A 22 -10.63 6.43 -13.34
CA TYR A 22 -11.13 5.23 -12.69
C TYR A 22 -11.62 5.54 -11.27
N ILE A 23 -12.32 4.57 -10.65
CA ILE A 23 -12.81 4.72 -9.27
C ILE A 23 -11.62 4.85 -8.32
N GLY A 24 -11.66 5.86 -7.44
CA GLY A 24 -10.57 6.15 -6.50
C GLY A 24 -10.17 4.92 -5.71
N SER A 25 -8.89 4.52 -5.81
CA SER A 25 -8.34 3.32 -5.18
C SER A 25 -6.88 3.18 -5.54
N ILE A 26 -6.21 2.19 -4.95
CA ILE A 26 -4.88 1.78 -5.41
C ILE A 26 -4.92 0.31 -5.82
N THR A 27 -4.58 0.03 -7.08
CA THR A 27 -4.46 -1.33 -7.57
C THR A 27 -3.10 -1.87 -7.16
N ILE A 28 -3.09 -3.00 -6.46
CA ILE A 28 -1.87 -3.63 -5.94
C ILE A 28 -1.86 -5.09 -6.39
N ASP A 29 -0.75 -5.52 -6.99
CA ASP A 29 -0.50 -6.93 -7.32
C ASP A 29 -0.97 -7.83 -6.18
N GLU A 30 -1.81 -8.80 -6.47
CA GLU A 30 -2.43 -9.66 -5.45
C GLU A 30 -1.38 -10.43 -4.62
N ASP A 31 -0.23 -10.78 -5.20
CA ASP A 31 0.84 -11.44 -4.45
C ASP A 31 1.39 -10.51 -3.37
N LEU A 32 1.50 -9.21 -3.65
CA LEU A 32 1.94 -8.24 -2.65
C LEU A 32 0.90 -8.07 -1.55
N LEU A 33 -0.38 -8.07 -1.91
CA LEU A 33 -1.47 -8.00 -0.93
C LEU A 33 -1.42 -9.18 0.03
N GLU A 34 -1.28 -10.40 -0.49
CA GLU A 34 -1.21 -11.59 0.34
C GLU A 34 0.02 -11.57 1.25
N ALA A 35 1.18 -11.25 0.70
CA ALA A 35 2.43 -11.23 1.47
C ALA A 35 2.40 -10.20 2.59
N SER A 36 1.71 -9.09 2.39
CA SER A 36 1.60 -8.02 3.39
C SER A 36 0.37 -8.16 4.28
N ASN A 37 -0.47 -9.15 4.03
CA ASN A 37 -1.70 -9.37 4.79
C ASN A 37 -2.69 -8.20 4.68
N ILE A 38 -2.77 -7.62 3.49
CA ILE A 38 -3.76 -6.58 3.15
C ILE A 38 -4.81 -7.21 2.26
N ILE A 39 -6.08 -6.94 2.52
CA ILE A 39 -7.18 -7.45 1.71
C ILE A 39 -7.79 -6.37 0.84
N GLU A 40 -8.48 -6.79 -0.22
CA GLU A 40 -9.22 -5.87 -1.08
C GLU A 40 -10.26 -5.10 -0.26
N GLY A 41 -10.34 -3.79 -0.48
CA GLY A 41 -11.23 -2.91 0.26
C GLY A 41 -10.62 -2.33 1.53
N GLU A 42 -9.45 -2.77 1.92
CA GLU A 42 -8.80 -2.28 3.13
C GLU A 42 -8.28 -0.86 2.93
N LYS A 43 -8.53 0.00 3.91
CA LYS A 43 -8.01 1.37 3.93
C LYS A 43 -6.49 1.34 4.07
N VAL A 44 -5.80 2.09 3.23
CA VAL A 44 -4.34 2.20 3.28
C VAL A 44 -3.91 3.66 3.21
N HIS A 45 -2.80 3.95 3.87
CA HIS A 45 -2.10 5.24 3.77
C HIS A 45 -0.97 5.08 2.77
N ILE A 46 -0.84 6.06 1.87
CA ILE A 46 0.20 6.08 0.85
C ILE A 46 1.15 7.22 1.17
N VAL A 47 2.44 6.92 1.23
CA VAL A 47 3.48 7.93 1.42
C VAL A 47 4.36 7.91 0.19
N ASN A 48 4.42 9.05 -0.51
CA ASN A 48 5.25 9.18 -1.72
C ASN A 48 6.61 9.75 -1.34
N ILE A 49 7.66 8.95 -1.51
CA ILE A 49 9.01 9.33 -1.13
C ILE A 49 9.52 10.48 -2.01
N ASN A 50 9.11 10.52 -3.27
CA ASN A 50 9.64 11.49 -4.24
C ASN A 50 9.12 12.91 -4.03
N ASN A 51 7.87 13.08 -3.57
CA ASN A 51 7.29 14.42 -3.40
C ASN A 51 6.80 14.72 -1.98
N GLY A 52 6.90 13.76 -1.06
CA GLY A 52 6.48 13.95 0.32
C GLY A 52 4.98 13.91 0.56
N GLU A 53 4.18 13.65 -0.45
CA GLU A 53 2.74 13.58 -0.30
C GLU A 53 2.35 12.36 0.54
N ARG A 54 1.34 12.56 1.40
CA ARG A 54 0.73 11.49 2.18
C ARG A 54 -0.78 11.58 2.02
N PHE A 55 -1.41 10.48 1.60
CA PHE A 55 -2.85 10.46 1.37
C PHE A 55 -3.41 9.09 1.68
N VAL A 56 -4.74 9.00 1.74
CA VAL A 56 -5.47 7.80 2.14
C VAL A 56 -6.35 7.34 0.99
N THR A 57 -6.36 6.03 0.76
CA THR A 57 -7.24 5.40 -0.22
C THR A 57 -7.54 3.98 0.24
N TYR A 58 -8.03 3.10 -0.63
CA TYR A 58 -8.23 1.70 -0.30
C TYR A 58 -7.69 0.82 -1.41
N ALA A 59 -7.33 -0.42 -1.05
CA ALA A 59 -6.69 -1.35 -1.96
C ALA A 59 -7.71 -2.11 -2.82
N ILE A 60 -7.34 -2.34 -4.09
CA ILE A 60 -8.04 -3.30 -4.95
C ILE A 60 -7.00 -4.23 -5.56
N LYS A 61 -7.45 -5.44 -5.92
CA LYS A 61 -6.57 -6.48 -6.45
C LYS A 61 -6.09 -6.15 -7.86
N GLY A 62 -4.79 -6.24 -8.06
CA GLY A 62 -4.17 -6.28 -9.38
C GLY A 62 -3.82 -7.71 -9.73
N GLU A 63 -3.45 -7.92 -10.98
CA GLU A 63 -3.07 -9.24 -11.48
C GLU A 63 -1.83 -9.75 -10.75
N ARG A 64 -1.85 -11.04 -10.39
CA ARG A 64 -0.71 -11.67 -9.72
C ARG A 64 0.53 -11.62 -10.59
N LYS A 65 1.66 -11.35 -9.96
CA LYS A 65 2.99 -11.30 -10.61
C LYS A 65 3.12 -10.21 -11.67
N SER A 66 2.17 -9.28 -11.71
CA SER A 66 2.24 -8.14 -12.63
C SER A 66 3.19 -7.06 -12.15
N GLY A 67 3.41 -6.98 -10.84
CA GLY A 67 4.13 -5.88 -10.24
C GLY A 67 3.32 -4.58 -10.24
N ASP A 68 2.04 -4.63 -10.55
CA ASP A 68 1.22 -3.43 -10.70
C ASP A 68 1.01 -2.70 -9.39
N ILE A 69 1.28 -1.40 -9.42
CA ILE A 69 0.95 -0.43 -8.38
C ILE A 69 0.39 0.78 -9.13
N VAL A 70 -0.94 0.89 -9.17
CA VAL A 70 -1.62 1.90 -9.99
C VAL A 70 -2.53 2.75 -9.13
N LEU A 71 -2.33 4.07 -9.13
CA LEU A 71 -3.20 5.01 -8.42
C LEU A 71 -4.36 5.41 -9.31
N ASN A 72 -5.57 5.23 -8.79
CA ASN A 72 -6.81 5.46 -9.51
C ASN A 72 -7.57 6.65 -8.95
N GLY A 73 -8.27 7.38 -9.82
CA GLY A 73 -9.10 8.52 -9.43
C GLY A 73 -8.25 9.75 -9.08
N PRO A 74 -8.78 10.65 -8.24
CA PRO A 74 -8.08 11.91 -7.91
C PRO A 74 -6.69 11.72 -7.31
N ALA A 75 -6.45 10.62 -6.60
CA ALA A 75 -5.13 10.31 -6.03
C ALA A 75 -4.05 10.13 -7.11
N ALA A 76 -4.45 9.86 -8.35
CA ALA A 76 -3.51 9.77 -9.46
C ALA A 76 -2.73 11.07 -9.65
N ARG A 77 -3.28 12.22 -9.21
CA ARG A 77 -2.58 13.50 -9.31
C ARG A 77 -1.46 13.67 -8.30
N LYS A 78 -1.37 12.78 -7.30
CA LYS A 78 -0.36 12.87 -6.24
C LYS A 78 0.87 12.00 -6.52
N VAL A 79 0.88 11.31 -7.64
CA VAL A 79 1.98 10.41 -8.02
C VAL A 79 2.33 10.60 -9.49
N ALA A 80 3.55 10.21 -9.83
CA ALA A 80 4.00 10.07 -11.21
C ALA A 80 4.52 8.65 -11.39
N LYS A 81 4.46 8.13 -12.61
CA LYS A 81 5.02 6.82 -12.91
C LYS A 81 6.48 6.78 -12.46
N ASP A 82 6.87 5.66 -11.88
CA ASP A 82 8.19 5.39 -11.32
C ASP A 82 8.47 6.06 -9.97
N ASP A 83 7.54 6.83 -9.41
CA ASP A 83 7.67 7.29 -8.04
C ASP A 83 7.73 6.10 -7.09
N MET A 84 8.50 6.25 -6.03
CA MET A 84 8.65 5.23 -5.00
C MET A 84 7.71 5.56 -3.84
N ILE A 85 6.86 4.61 -3.46
CA ILE A 85 5.90 4.82 -2.38
C ILE A 85 6.01 3.76 -1.29
N ILE A 86 5.43 4.08 -0.14
CA ILE A 86 5.25 3.14 0.97
C ILE A 86 3.75 3.03 1.21
N ILE A 87 3.25 1.81 1.36
CA ILE A 87 1.83 1.53 1.60
C ILE A 87 1.71 0.99 3.02
N ILE A 88 0.88 1.63 3.86
CA ILE A 88 0.76 1.28 5.27
C ILE A 88 -0.71 1.11 5.65
N SER A 89 -1.02 0.05 6.40
CA SER A 89 -2.32 -0.07 7.04
C SER A 89 -2.15 -0.21 8.55
N TYR A 90 -3.21 0.11 9.28
CA TYR A 90 -3.19 0.16 10.75
C TYR A 90 -4.31 -0.69 11.31
N ALA A 91 -4.12 -1.17 12.53
CA ALA A 91 -5.15 -1.89 13.28
C ALA A 91 -5.37 -1.18 14.60
N SER A 92 -6.62 -1.15 15.05
CA SER A 92 -6.98 -0.61 16.36
C SER A 92 -7.00 -1.77 17.35
N LEU A 93 -6.13 -1.73 18.34
CA LEU A 93 -5.98 -2.79 19.32
C LEU A 93 -6.01 -2.21 20.72
N GLU A 94 -6.44 -3.04 21.69
CA GLU A 94 -6.30 -2.70 23.10
C GLU A 94 -4.81 -2.58 23.42
N PHE A 95 -4.44 -1.63 24.29
CA PHE A 95 -3.04 -1.26 24.54
C PHE A 95 -2.14 -2.45 24.91
N GLU A 96 -2.61 -3.32 25.81
CA GLU A 96 -1.81 -4.46 26.24
C GLU A 96 -1.64 -5.49 25.11
N GLU A 97 -2.69 -5.72 24.31
CA GLU A 97 -2.64 -6.59 23.14
C GLU A 97 -1.67 -6.04 22.09
N ALA A 98 -1.68 -4.71 21.92
CA ALA A 98 -0.83 -4.03 20.94
C ALA A 98 0.66 -4.25 21.20
N LYS A 99 1.06 -4.40 22.46
CA LYS A 99 2.47 -4.61 22.81
C LYS A 99 3.06 -5.87 22.21
N GLY A 100 2.23 -6.90 22.03
CA GLY A 100 2.68 -8.18 21.45
C GLY A 100 2.36 -8.36 19.98
N PHE A 101 1.72 -7.37 19.36
CA PHE A 101 1.30 -7.49 17.97
C PHE A 101 2.49 -7.35 17.01
N LYS A 102 2.56 -8.27 16.03
CA LYS A 102 3.64 -8.28 15.03
C LYS A 102 3.06 -7.88 13.67
N PRO A 103 3.45 -6.73 13.11
CA PRO A 103 2.97 -6.33 11.79
C PRO A 103 3.57 -7.18 10.68
N SER A 104 2.86 -7.23 9.55
CA SER A 104 3.34 -7.86 8.32
C SER A 104 4.02 -6.81 7.46
N ILE A 105 5.34 -6.84 7.40
CA ILE A 105 6.12 -5.86 6.64
C ILE A 105 6.89 -6.59 5.55
N ILE A 106 6.75 -6.15 4.30
CA ILE A 106 7.47 -6.72 3.17
C ILE A 106 8.31 -5.67 2.47
N PHE A 107 9.38 -6.13 1.81
CA PHE A 107 10.34 -5.31 1.10
C PHE A 107 10.50 -5.84 -0.32
N PRO A 108 9.59 -5.48 -1.24
CA PRO A 108 9.67 -5.98 -2.62
C PRO A 108 10.92 -5.47 -3.33
N ASN A 109 11.24 -6.10 -4.45
CA ASN A 109 12.31 -5.64 -5.32
C ASN A 109 11.97 -4.24 -5.85
N GLU A 110 12.89 -3.28 -5.71
CA GLU A 110 12.61 -1.89 -6.06
C GLU A 110 12.53 -1.63 -7.58
N ASN A 111 12.99 -2.57 -8.40
CA ASN A 111 12.96 -2.38 -9.86
C ASN A 111 11.63 -2.83 -10.47
N ASP A 112 11.11 -3.97 -10.03
CA ASP A 112 9.91 -4.58 -10.65
C ASP A 112 8.80 -4.92 -9.67
N ASN A 113 8.93 -4.54 -8.40
CA ASN A 113 7.96 -4.79 -7.33
C ASN A 113 7.75 -6.29 -7.03
N SER A 114 8.62 -7.16 -7.49
CA SER A 114 8.46 -8.60 -7.26
C SER A 114 8.83 -8.98 -5.82
N LEU A 115 8.24 -10.08 -5.38
CA LEU A 115 8.69 -10.73 -4.15
C LEU A 115 9.90 -11.60 -4.50
N THR A 116 10.91 -11.53 -3.67
CA THR A 116 12.13 -12.33 -3.87
C THR A 116 12.27 -13.39 -2.81
#